data_1aa053473869cc4b0ddeebae25db992c
#
_entry.id   1aa053473869cc4b0ddeebae25db992c
#
_cell.length_a   1.000
_cell.length_b   1.000
_cell.length_c   1.000
_cell.angle_alpha   90.00
_cell.angle_beta   90.00
_cell.angle_gamma   90.00
#
_symmetry.space_group_name_H-M   'P 1'
#
loop_
_entity.id
_entity.type
_entity.pdbx_description
1 polymer ?
#
loop_
_entity_poly.entity_id
_entity_poly.type
_entity_poly.pdbx_seq_one_letter_code
_entity_poly.pdbx_strand_id
1 'polypeptide(L)'
;LFAQGCGYWFAVGMLLDGAGDDNYHSVWYTLGSGAHFAIGYLDDFAGDDIYTASMNMSIGSGHDFTIGYFNDRGGNDLYNAPGLSLGGGNFQGIGIFHDWSGDDIYNTSGRFIFGGANGLQQGARAYLYTFGVFIDGGGQDTYKESWAKNGSRWISPKADSVQPGPYEIGVGIDR
;
A
#
# COMPACT_ATOMS: atom_id res chain seq x y z
N LEU A 1 16.28 -2.76 1.55
CA LEU A 1 15.66 -2.79 2.89
C LEU A 1 15.64 -1.38 3.45
N PHE A 2 14.49 -0.96 4.01
CA PHE A 2 14.31 0.32 4.72
C PHE A 2 14.84 1.53 3.92
N ALA A 3 14.33 1.72 2.72
CA ALA A 3 14.77 2.75 1.79
C ALA A 3 13.58 3.40 1.06
N GLN A 4 13.87 4.41 0.24
CA GLN A 4 12.88 5.06 -0.64
C GLN A 4 11.63 5.54 0.14
N GLY A 5 11.85 6.44 1.10
CA GLY A 5 10.78 6.99 1.92
C GLY A 5 10.34 6.12 3.09
N CYS A 6 11.08 5.06 3.44
CA CYS A 6 10.73 4.23 4.59
C CYS A 6 11.06 4.90 5.92
N GLY A 7 10.08 4.89 6.86
CA GLY A 7 10.31 5.17 8.27
C GLY A 7 10.49 3.88 9.07
N TYR A 8 11.50 3.85 9.95
CA TYR A 8 11.78 2.68 10.78
C TYR A 8 12.23 3.08 12.19
N TRP A 9 11.64 2.46 13.23
CA TRP A 9 11.97 2.69 14.64
C TRP A 9 11.98 4.17 15.05
N PHE A 10 10.80 4.70 15.35
CA PHE A 10 10.60 6.09 15.82
C PHE A 10 11.16 7.16 14.86
N ALA A 11 11.23 6.86 13.57
CA ALA A 11 11.76 7.76 12.54
C ALA A 11 10.69 8.19 11.54
N VAL A 12 10.98 9.26 10.83
CA VAL A 12 10.26 9.67 9.62
C VAL A 12 11.17 9.46 8.43
N GLY A 13 10.71 8.71 7.43
CA GLY A 13 11.38 8.57 6.15
C GLY A 13 10.54 9.24 5.07
N MET A 14 11.18 10.00 4.19
CA MET A 14 10.52 10.68 3.07
C MET A 14 11.32 10.51 1.79
N LEU A 15 10.59 10.34 0.68
CA LEU A 15 11.08 10.48 -0.67
C LEU A 15 10.13 11.40 -1.42
N LEU A 16 10.65 12.40 -2.09
CA LEU A 16 9.90 13.29 -2.96
C LEU A 16 10.57 13.25 -4.33
N ASP A 17 9.82 12.87 -5.33
CA ASP A 17 10.27 12.90 -6.71
C ASP A 17 9.48 13.97 -7.48
N GLY A 18 10.14 14.68 -8.36
CA GLY A 18 9.58 15.83 -9.04
C GLY A 18 8.94 15.50 -10.39
N ALA A 19 9.56 14.64 -11.14
CA ALA A 19 9.09 14.17 -12.43
C ALA A 19 10.15 13.28 -13.11
N GLY A 20 9.72 12.42 -13.98
CA GLY A 20 10.58 11.55 -14.80
C GLY A 20 9.90 10.21 -14.98
N ASP A 21 10.31 9.46 -15.97
CA ASP A 21 9.88 8.06 -16.08
C ASP A 21 10.91 7.22 -15.32
N ASP A 22 10.61 6.93 -14.06
CA ASP A 22 11.54 6.36 -13.11
C ASP A 22 11.37 4.86 -12.88
N ASN A 23 12.39 4.23 -12.34
CA ASN A 23 12.35 2.81 -11.99
C ASN A 23 12.77 2.60 -10.54
N TYR A 24 11.78 2.44 -9.69
CA TYR A 24 11.96 2.19 -8.26
C TYR A 24 12.05 0.68 -8.00
N HIS A 25 13.23 0.22 -7.69
CA HIS A 25 13.44 -1.18 -7.36
C HIS A 25 13.76 -1.37 -5.88
N SER A 26 12.99 -2.20 -5.22
CA SER A 26 13.03 -2.32 -3.76
C SER A 26 12.86 -3.76 -3.28
N VAL A 27 13.20 -4.00 -2.02
CA VAL A 27 13.11 -5.35 -1.44
C VAL A 27 12.01 -5.43 -0.38
N TRP A 28 12.15 -4.74 0.75
CA TRP A 28 11.29 -4.91 1.91
C TRP A 28 11.23 -3.64 2.76
N TYR A 29 10.04 -3.26 3.26
CA TYR A 29 9.77 -2.01 3.95
C TYR A 29 10.31 -0.80 3.18
N THR A 30 9.72 -0.52 2.05
CA THR A 30 10.20 0.51 1.11
C THR A 30 9.05 1.25 0.46
N LEU A 31 9.35 2.24 -0.35
CA LEU A 31 8.37 2.97 -1.15
C LEU A 31 7.24 3.53 -0.26
N GLY A 32 7.60 4.46 0.62
CA GLY A 32 6.65 5.12 1.51
C GLY A 32 6.10 4.25 2.64
N SER A 33 6.70 3.08 2.90
CA SER A 33 6.24 2.21 3.99
C SER A 33 6.80 2.61 5.34
N GLY A 34 6.15 2.17 6.41
CA GLY A 34 6.63 2.40 7.75
C GLY A 34 6.59 1.16 8.64
N ALA A 35 7.52 1.06 9.59
CA ALA A 35 7.56 -0.01 10.56
C ALA A 35 8.01 0.47 11.95
N HIS A 36 7.35 -0.02 13.00
CA HIS A 36 7.67 0.17 14.41
C HIS A 36 7.66 1.64 14.87
N PHE A 37 6.45 2.20 15.06
CA PHE A 37 6.22 3.56 15.56
C PHE A 37 6.85 4.65 14.68
N ALA A 38 6.74 4.52 13.37
CA ALA A 38 7.38 5.39 12.41
C ALA A 38 6.38 5.99 11.41
N ILE A 39 6.87 6.86 10.54
CA ILE A 39 6.11 7.36 9.39
C ILE A 39 6.98 7.15 8.15
N GLY A 40 6.42 6.47 7.15
CA GLY A 40 7.00 6.40 5.82
C GLY A 40 6.16 7.20 4.83
N TYR A 41 6.83 7.94 3.94
CA TYR A 41 6.17 8.75 2.93
C TYR A 41 6.93 8.72 1.61
N LEU A 42 6.21 8.51 0.52
CA LEU A 42 6.68 8.73 -0.83
C LEU A 42 5.65 9.58 -1.57
N ASP A 43 6.11 10.58 -2.28
CA ASP A 43 5.30 11.44 -3.13
C ASP A 43 6.01 11.59 -4.48
N ASP A 44 5.44 11.00 -5.51
CA ASP A 44 5.85 11.17 -6.90
C ASP A 44 4.90 12.14 -7.59
N PHE A 45 5.45 13.08 -8.32
CA PHE A 45 4.65 14.16 -8.89
C PHE A 45 4.24 13.90 -10.33
N ALA A 46 5.01 13.15 -11.10
CA ALA A 46 4.66 12.84 -12.49
C ALA A 46 5.70 11.95 -13.17
N GLY A 47 5.25 11.08 -14.02
CA GLY A 47 6.05 10.20 -14.89
C GLY A 47 5.32 8.91 -15.16
N ASP A 48 5.71 8.19 -16.21
CA ASP A 48 5.26 6.82 -16.41
C ASP A 48 6.25 5.89 -15.69
N ASP A 49 5.93 5.50 -14.46
CA ASP A 49 6.88 4.92 -13.52
C ASP A 49 6.76 3.39 -13.35
N ILE A 50 7.83 2.78 -12.86
CA ILE A 50 7.85 1.36 -12.51
C ILE A 50 8.21 1.20 -11.04
N TYR A 51 7.26 0.77 -10.25
CA TYR A 51 7.44 0.47 -8.84
C TYR A 51 7.51 -1.03 -8.61
N THR A 52 8.66 -1.53 -8.21
CA THR A 52 8.85 -2.96 -7.97
C THR A 52 9.31 -3.22 -6.54
N ALA A 53 8.52 -3.98 -5.80
CA ALA A 53 8.90 -4.51 -4.50
C ALA A 53 8.99 -6.05 -4.55
N SER A 54 10.07 -6.61 -4.00
CA SER A 54 10.29 -8.07 -4.02
C SER A 54 9.66 -8.79 -2.84
N MET A 55 9.41 -8.10 -1.73
CA MET A 55 8.85 -8.65 -0.49
C MET A 55 7.69 -7.79 0.02
N ASN A 56 6.85 -8.39 0.83
CA ASN A 56 5.68 -7.77 1.43
C ASN A 56 6.00 -6.51 2.29
N MET A 57 4.95 -5.82 2.72
CA MET A 57 5.03 -4.58 3.50
C MET A 57 5.83 -3.48 2.79
N SER A 58 5.48 -3.22 1.55
CA SER A 58 6.06 -2.18 0.69
C SER A 58 4.95 -1.39 0.00
N ILE A 59 5.30 -0.33 -0.67
CA ILE A 59 4.37 0.56 -1.41
C ILE A 59 3.21 1.02 -0.52
N GLY A 60 3.53 1.97 0.39
CA GLY A 60 2.56 2.61 1.27
C GLY A 60 2.02 1.74 2.40
N SER A 61 2.71 0.67 2.78
CA SER A 61 2.23 -0.17 3.88
C SER A 61 2.66 0.34 5.26
N GLY A 62 1.79 0.13 6.26
CA GLY A 62 2.08 0.44 7.66
C GLY A 62 2.13 -0.81 8.52
N HIS A 63 3.19 -0.97 9.32
CA HIS A 63 3.39 -2.12 10.21
C HIS A 63 3.72 -1.68 11.63
N ASP A 64 2.98 -2.22 12.61
CA ASP A 64 3.26 -2.04 14.04
C ASP A 64 3.26 -0.59 14.50
N PHE A 65 2.06 -0.01 14.65
CA PHE A 65 1.80 1.38 15.06
C PHE A 65 2.47 2.43 14.17
N THR A 66 2.38 2.24 12.89
CA THR A 66 3.06 3.07 11.88
C THR A 66 2.06 3.60 10.88
N ILE A 67 2.39 4.70 10.25
CA ILE A 67 1.73 5.16 9.04
C ILE A 67 2.69 4.98 7.88
N GLY A 68 2.27 4.22 6.86
CA GLY A 68 2.89 4.20 5.55
C GLY A 68 2.00 4.93 4.56
N TYR A 69 2.56 5.85 3.77
CA TYR A 69 1.82 6.56 2.76
C TYR A 69 2.62 6.65 1.47
N PHE A 70 2.04 6.12 0.42
CA PHE A 70 2.50 6.22 -0.96
C PHE A 70 1.51 7.09 -1.72
N ASN A 71 2.01 8.09 -2.41
CA ASN A 71 1.24 9.00 -3.22
C ASN A 71 1.90 9.16 -4.59
N ASP A 72 1.18 8.79 -5.63
CA ASP A 72 1.52 9.04 -7.02
C ASP A 72 0.52 10.04 -7.57
N ARG A 73 0.99 11.03 -8.31
CA ARG A 73 0.11 12.10 -8.80
C ARG A 73 -0.25 11.95 -10.26
N GLY A 74 0.28 10.96 -10.92
CA GLY A 74 -0.15 10.57 -12.26
C GLY A 74 0.96 10.25 -13.23
N GLY A 75 0.61 9.42 -14.12
CA GLY A 75 1.39 8.72 -15.12
C GLY A 75 0.64 7.46 -15.51
N ASN A 76 1.19 6.64 -16.39
CA ASN A 76 0.67 5.30 -16.63
C ASN A 76 1.66 4.30 -16.03
N ASP A 77 1.37 3.88 -14.82
CA ASP A 77 2.35 3.28 -13.95
C ASP A 77 2.27 1.74 -13.89
N LEU A 78 3.39 1.12 -13.57
CA LEU A 78 3.46 -0.31 -13.34
C LEU A 78 3.81 -0.62 -11.89
N TYR A 79 2.87 -1.16 -11.16
CA TYR A 79 3.04 -1.58 -9.78
C TYR A 79 3.25 -3.09 -9.67
N ASN A 80 4.48 -3.53 -9.48
CA ASN A 80 4.80 -4.93 -9.15
C ASN A 80 4.82 -5.09 -7.63
N ALA A 81 3.68 -5.48 -7.07
CA ALA A 81 3.43 -5.41 -5.64
C ALA A 81 3.14 -6.79 -5.01
N PRO A 82 3.92 -7.21 -4.00
CA PRO A 82 3.63 -8.40 -3.22
C PRO A 82 2.54 -8.15 -2.16
N GLY A 83 2.20 -9.16 -1.38
CA GLY A 83 1.22 -9.03 -0.31
C GLY A 83 1.54 -7.94 0.72
N LEU A 84 0.52 -7.44 1.43
CA LEU A 84 0.65 -6.31 2.36
C LEU A 84 1.33 -5.08 1.72
N SER A 85 0.98 -4.80 0.50
CA SER A 85 1.42 -3.62 -0.27
C SER A 85 0.21 -2.88 -0.83
N LEU A 86 0.45 -1.78 -1.54
CA LEU A 86 -0.61 -0.92 -2.08
C LEU A 86 -1.60 -0.52 -0.97
N GLY A 87 -1.07 0.13 0.07
CA GLY A 87 -1.84 0.60 1.21
C GLY A 87 -2.19 -0.49 2.23
N GLY A 88 -1.45 -1.57 2.28
CA GLY A 88 -1.68 -2.63 3.27
C GLY A 88 -1.36 -2.22 4.71
N GLY A 89 -2.31 -2.42 5.63
CA GLY A 89 -2.09 -2.25 7.08
C GLY A 89 -1.78 -3.59 7.75
N ASN A 90 -0.78 -3.62 8.62
CA ASN A 90 -0.38 -4.81 9.35
C ASN A 90 -0.13 -4.52 10.84
N PHE A 91 -0.68 -5.34 11.72
CA PHE A 91 -0.47 -5.29 13.17
C PHE A 91 -0.58 -3.89 13.78
N GLN A 92 -1.79 -3.30 13.70
CA GLN A 92 -2.13 -1.94 14.16
C GLN A 92 -1.39 -0.83 13.37
N GLY A 93 -0.91 -1.16 12.18
CA GLY A 93 -0.40 -0.18 11.23
C GLY A 93 -1.52 0.42 10.37
N ILE A 94 -1.24 1.56 9.80
CA ILE A 94 -2.07 2.26 8.83
C ILE A 94 -1.29 2.31 7.53
N GLY A 95 -1.79 1.63 6.50
CA GLY A 95 -1.25 1.71 5.15
C GLY A 95 -2.17 2.55 4.26
N ILE A 96 -1.58 3.43 3.46
CA ILE A 96 -2.31 4.27 2.50
C ILE A 96 -1.56 4.25 1.18
N PHE A 97 -2.29 3.93 0.13
CA PHE A 97 -1.87 4.06 -1.25
C PHE A 97 -2.83 5.01 -1.96
N HIS A 98 -2.31 5.97 -2.67
CA HIS A 98 -3.08 6.90 -3.47
C HIS A 98 -2.37 7.13 -4.79
N ASP A 99 -3.03 6.72 -5.86
CA ASP A 99 -2.76 7.11 -7.22
C ASP A 99 -3.84 8.11 -7.66
N TRP A 100 -3.46 9.18 -8.30
CA TRP A 100 -4.41 10.21 -8.67
C TRP A 100 -4.99 10.00 -10.06
N SER A 101 -4.20 9.46 -10.99
CA SER A 101 -4.67 9.29 -12.36
C SER A 101 -3.66 8.59 -13.26
N GLY A 102 -4.13 7.78 -14.16
CA GLY A 102 -3.33 7.08 -15.18
C GLY A 102 -4.04 5.84 -15.67
N ASP A 103 -3.56 5.26 -16.73
CA ASP A 103 -3.98 3.92 -17.16
C ASP A 103 -2.95 2.92 -16.60
N ASP A 104 -3.19 2.44 -15.38
CA ASP A 104 -2.20 1.76 -14.57
C ASP A 104 -2.26 0.24 -14.66
N ILE A 105 -1.13 -0.40 -14.33
CA ILE A 105 -1.03 -1.85 -14.30
C ILE A 105 -0.65 -2.32 -12.89
N TYR A 106 -1.59 -2.94 -12.21
CA TYR A 106 -1.41 -3.52 -10.88
C TYR A 106 -1.09 -5.01 -10.96
N ASN A 107 0.19 -5.34 -11.12
CA ASN A 107 0.69 -6.72 -11.12
C ASN A 107 0.99 -7.18 -9.70
N THR A 108 0.00 -7.77 -9.06
CA THR A 108 0.03 -8.11 -7.64
C THR A 108 0.24 -9.59 -7.38
N SER A 109 0.71 -9.90 -6.18
CA SER A 109 0.78 -11.27 -5.66
C SER A 109 0.61 -11.30 -4.14
N GLY A 110 0.07 -12.40 -3.62
CA GLY A 110 -0.08 -12.58 -2.18
C GLY A 110 -1.37 -12.00 -1.62
N ARG A 111 -1.36 -11.62 -0.35
CA ARG A 111 -2.56 -11.31 0.45
C ARG A 111 -2.53 -9.89 0.99
N PHE A 112 -3.69 -9.35 1.37
CA PHE A 112 -3.83 -8.03 1.98
C PHE A 112 -3.28 -6.89 1.11
N ILE A 113 -3.48 -7.02 -0.21
CA ILE A 113 -3.20 -5.98 -1.21
C ILE A 113 -4.42 -5.06 -1.37
N PHE A 114 -4.26 -3.96 -2.09
CA PHE A 114 -5.32 -3.00 -2.39
C PHE A 114 -6.08 -2.54 -1.14
N GLY A 115 -5.34 -1.98 -0.19
CA GLY A 115 -5.89 -1.52 1.07
C GLY A 115 -6.25 -2.64 2.03
N GLY A 116 -5.58 -3.77 1.99
CA GLY A 116 -5.82 -4.88 2.91
C GLY A 116 -5.43 -4.58 4.35
N ALA A 117 -6.13 -5.17 5.32
CA ALA A 117 -5.82 -5.03 6.75
C ALA A 117 -5.60 -6.40 7.40
N ASN A 118 -4.43 -6.55 8.05
CA ASN A 118 -4.04 -7.76 8.77
C ASN A 118 -3.76 -7.43 10.24
N GLY A 119 -4.78 -7.52 11.08
CA GLY A 119 -4.68 -7.24 12.51
C GLY A 119 -4.15 -8.41 13.32
N LEU A 120 -3.72 -8.12 14.54
CA LEU A 120 -3.45 -9.15 15.53
C LEU A 120 -4.77 -9.73 16.04
N GLN A 121 -4.90 -11.05 16.03
CA GLN A 121 -6.11 -11.74 16.47
C GLN A 121 -6.07 -12.09 17.98
N GLN A 122 -4.92 -11.99 18.62
CA GLN A 122 -4.71 -12.40 20.01
C GLN A 122 -3.79 -11.42 20.75
N GLY A 123 -3.86 -11.44 22.07
CA GLY A 123 -3.04 -10.63 22.95
C GLY A 123 -3.61 -9.23 23.23
N ALA A 124 -2.89 -8.44 24.00
CA ALA A 124 -3.35 -7.14 24.51
C ALA A 124 -3.63 -6.11 23.38
N ARG A 125 -3.08 -6.31 22.20
CA ARG A 125 -3.25 -5.41 21.05
C ARG A 125 -4.38 -5.83 20.10
N ALA A 126 -5.02 -6.97 20.33
CA ALA A 126 -6.06 -7.49 19.45
C ALA A 126 -7.31 -6.60 19.35
N TYR A 127 -7.46 -5.65 20.27
CA TYR A 127 -8.58 -4.68 20.28
C TYR A 127 -8.27 -3.36 19.58
N LEU A 128 -7.08 -3.23 18.99
CA LEU A 128 -6.67 -2.01 18.31
C LEU A 128 -6.85 -2.16 16.82
N TYR A 129 -7.25 -1.08 16.19
CA TYR A 129 -7.52 -1.07 14.75
C TYR A 129 -6.26 -1.22 13.91
N THR A 130 -6.43 -1.91 12.80
CA THR A 130 -5.49 -1.95 11.66
C THR A 130 -6.25 -1.42 10.45
N PHE A 131 -5.64 -0.48 9.73
CA PHE A 131 -6.26 0.13 8.56
C PHE A 131 -5.42 -0.10 7.31
N GLY A 132 -6.09 -0.49 6.23
CA GLY A 132 -5.54 -0.47 4.89
C GLY A 132 -6.44 0.35 3.98
N VAL A 133 -5.85 1.22 3.17
CA VAL A 133 -6.56 2.11 2.25
C VAL A 133 -5.88 2.10 0.89
N PHE A 134 -6.65 1.83 -0.15
CA PHE A 134 -6.25 1.95 -1.54
C PHE A 134 -7.17 2.95 -2.24
N ILE A 135 -6.61 3.92 -2.89
CA ILE A 135 -7.35 4.91 -3.67
C ILE A 135 -6.67 5.00 -5.03
N ASP A 136 -7.47 4.82 -6.07
CA ASP A 136 -7.13 5.10 -7.43
C ASP A 136 -8.07 6.20 -7.93
N GLY A 137 -7.52 7.24 -8.51
CA GLY A 137 -8.24 8.45 -8.88
C GLY A 137 -8.89 8.38 -10.25
N GLY A 138 -8.50 7.42 -11.05
CA GLY A 138 -9.15 7.16 -12.33
C GLY A 138 -8.22 6.97 -13.51
N GLY A 139 -8.71 6.24 -14.47
CA GLY A 139 -8.05 5.76 -15.67
C GLY A 139 -8.75 4.53 -16.20
N GLN A 140 -8.06 3.77 -17.04
CA GLN A 140 -8.49 2.44 -17.47
C GLN A 140 -7.45 1.41 -17.01
N ASP A 141 -7.58 1.02 -15.77
CA ASP A 141 -6.58 0.25 -15.06
C ASP A 141 -6.69 -1.24 -15.32
N THR A 142 -5.56 -1.90 -15.21
CA THR A 142 -5.44 -3.35 -15.34
C THR A 142 -5.10 -3.96 -13.99
N TYR A 143 -6.08 -4.59 -13.37
CA TYR A 143 -5.93 -5.33 -12.13
C TYR A 143 -5.70 -6.81 -12.40
N LYS A 144 -4.67 -7.38 -11.80
CA LYS A 144 -4.47 -8.83 -11.84
C LYS A 144 -5.53 -9.59 -11.04
N GLU A 145 -6.01 -9.00 -9.97
CA GLU A 145 -7.02 -9.58 -9.10
C GLU A 145 -8.43 -9.26 -9.63
N SER A 146 -9.18 -10.29 -9.97
CA SER A 146 -10.51 -10.13 -10.62
C SER A 146 -11.58 -9.42 -9.78
N TRP A 147 -11.34 -9.24 -8.50
CA TRP A 147 -12.27 -8.56 -7.60
C TRP A 147 -12.03 -7.04 -7.49
N ALA A 148 -10.85 -6.56 -7.89
CA ALA A 148 -10.58 -5.12 -8.07
C ALA A 148 -10.96 -4.71 -9.50
N LYS A 149 -11.57 -3.56 -9.68
CA LYS A 149 -12.11 -3.13 -10.98
C LYS A 149 -12.22 -1.63 -11.07
N ASN A 150 -12.02 -1.13 -12.29
CA ASN A 150 -12.32 0.26 -12.65
C ASN A 150 -13.74 0.67 -12.22
N GLY A 151 -13.85 1.85 -11.64
CA GLY A 151 -15.09 2.46 -11.20
C GLY A 151 -15.76 1.77 -10.02
N SER A 152 -15.05 1.00 -9.22
CA SER A 152 -15.63 0.22 -8.14
C SER A 152 -15.09 0.55 -6.75
N ARG A 153 -15.78 0.05 -5.74
CA ARG A 153 -15.36 0.10 -4.33
C ARG A 153 -15.42 -1.28 -3.74
N TRP A 154 -14.48 -1.59 -2.88
CA TRP A 154 -14.44 -2.89 -2.22
C TRP A 154 -14.01 -2.80 -0.76
N ILE A 155 -14.40 -3.81 -0.02
CA ILE A 155 -13.74 -4.15 1.24
C ILE A 155 -12.66 -5.15 0.85
N SER A 156 -11.41 -4.85 1.14
CA SER A 156 -10.29 -5.70 0.73
C SER A 156 -10.44 -7.09 1.37
N PRO A 157 -10.51 -8.13 0.55
CA PRO A 157 -10.74 -9.46 1.07
C PRO A 157 -9.54 -9.94 1.88
N LYS A 158 -9.84 -10.59 2.98
CA LYS A 158 -8.86 -11.51 3.58
C LYS A 158 -8.66 -12.69 2.64
N ALA A 159 -7.44 -13.07 2.43
CA ALA A 159 -7.18 -14.37 1.83
C ALA A 159 -7.78 -15.49 2.70
N ASP A 160 -8.37 -16.48 2.06
CA ASP A 160 -8.85 -17.71 2.66
C ASP A 160 -10.02 -17.59 3.64
N SER A 161 -11.21 -17.24 3.16
CA SER A 161 -12.49 -17.46 3.85
C SER A 161 -12.61 -16.99 5.33
N VAL A 162 -11.58 -16.39 5.91
CA VAL A 162 -11.61 -15.86 7.25
C VAL A 162 -12.21 -14.46 7.22
N GLN A 163 -13.31 -14.25 7.89
CA GLN A 163 -13.92 -12.93 8.02
C GLN A 163 -12.95 -11.96 8.69
N PRO A 164 -12.92 -10.67 8.27
CA PRO A 164 -12.13 -9.66 8.96
C PRO A 164 -12.48 -9.65 10.44
N GLY A 165 -11.48 -9.54 11.30
CA GLY A 165 -11.72 -9.27 12.70
C GLY A 165 -12.40 -7.90 12.88
N PRO A 166 -13.07 -7.66 14.01
CA PRO A 166 -13.82 -6.42 14.23
C PRO A 166 -12.95 -5.16 14.23
N TYR A 167 -11.65 -5.31 14.28
CA TYR A 167 -10.68 -4.21 14.32
C TYR A 167 -9.79 -4.14 13.07
N GLU A 168 -10.20 -4.81 11.98
CA GLU A 168 -9.49 -4.80 10.71
C GLU A 168 -10.36 -4.11 9.66
N ILE A 169 -9.90 -2.98 9.17
CA ILE A 169 -10.62 -2.18 8.17
C ILE A 169 -9.72 -2.04 6.94
N GLY A 170 -10.05 -2.79 5.91
CA GLY A 170 -9.38 -2.73 4.61
C GLY A 170 -10.37 -2.28 3.55
N VAL A 171 -10.07 -1.19 2.87
CA VAL A 171 -10.95 -0.61 1.85
C VAL A 171 -10.17 -0.20 0.61
N GLY A 172 -10.83 -0.30 -0.54
CA GLY A 172 -10.33 0.24 -1.77
C GLY A 172 -11.42 0.95 -2.57
N ILE A 173 -10.99 1.92 -3.33
CA ILE A 173 -11.81 2.65 -4.28
C ILE A 173 -10.99 2.93 -5.53
N ASP A 174 -11.62 2.76 -6.66
CA ASP A 174 -11.21 3.19 -7.97
C ASP A 174 -12.35 4.05 -8.54
N ARG A 175 -12.00 5.12 -9.28
CA ARG A 175 -12.97 6.14 -9.76
C ARG A 175 -12.97 6.31 -11.27
#